data_29c7dc18c9b66fd58ac21820a35274d3
#
_entry.id   29c7dc18c9b66fd58ac21820a35274d3
#
_cell.length_a   1.000
_cell.length_b   1.000
_cell.length_c   1.000
_cell.angle_alpha   90.00
_cell.angle_beta   90.00
_cell.angle_gamma   90.00
#
_symmetry.space_group_name_H-M   'P 1'
#
loop_
_entity.id
_entity.type
_entity.pdbx_description
1 polymer ?
#
loop_
_entity_poly.entity_id
_entity_poly.type
_entity_poly.pdbx_seq_one_letter_code
_entity_poly.pdbx_strand_id
1 'polypeptide(L)'
;IDILISTGGYMSLPSCIIAKIFNIKIYLFEPNMVLGRANNFFVKYCRKIFCYSNEIVNFPIKYINRILLIDPLLRKEFYSIIPNNKKTINEEITFLIIGGSQGAKLFDNELKNTIIEISKKYKLNIYQQTDFSNIENLKNFYNENKIYYRLFSFEENIINLISKANLCITRAGASTLSELTYLNVPYLAIPYPLAKDNHQYQNALFYKNKDCCWILQQDQLKNKVLANFLINIINDKNDYLNKKKNMEKFSYKNTWNNINEKLVNTINEN
;
A
#
# COMPACT_ATOMS: atom_id res chain seq x y z
N ILE A 1 -12.04 -5.86 -30.96
CA ILE A 1 -11.61 -5.18 -29.72
C ILE A 1 -11.63 -3.69 -30.00
N ASP A 2 -12.45 -2.97 -29.29
CA ASP A 2 -12.65 -1.52 -29.51
C ASP A 2 -11.83 -0.67 -28.53
N ILE A 3 -11.44 -1.25 -27.40
CA ILE A 3 -10.78 -0.57 -26.29
C ILE A 3 -9.70 -1.46 -25.69
N LEU A 4 -8.55 -0.85 -25.35
CA LEU A 4 -7.48 -1.44 -24.57
C LEU A 4 -7.28 -0.62 -23.29
N ILE A 5 -7.35 -1.27 -22.13
CA ILE A 5 -6.96 -0.69 -20.85
C ILE A 5 -5.62 -1.31 -20.42
N SER A 6 -4.60 -0.49 -20.25
CA SER A 6 -3.25 -0.94 -19.87
C SER A 6 -2.86 -0.43 -18.48
N THR A 7 -2.40 -1.34 -17.64
CA THR A 7 -1.85 -1.03 -16.29
C THR A 7 -0.34 -0.79 -16.29
N GLY A 8 0.27 -0.71 -17.48
CA GLY A 8 1.71 -0.54 -17.62
C GLY A 8 2.50 -1.85 -17.48
N GLY A 9 3.82 -1.72 -17.27
CA GLY A 9 4.75 -2.84 -17.23
C GLY A 9 5.19 -3.29 -18.64
N TYR A 10 6.22 -4.16 -18.70
CA TYR A 10 6.79 -4.60 -19.98
C TYR A 10 5.80 -5.38 -20.83
N MET A 11 4.95 -6.19 -20.22
CA MET A 11 3.98 -7.02 -20.93
C MET A 11 2.87 -6.20 -21.62
N SER A 12 2.67 -4.94 -21.25
CA SER A 12 1.71 -4.07 -21.91
C SER A 12 2.23 -3.47 -23.22
N LEU A 13 3.53 -3.46 -23.45
CA LEU A 13 4.14 -2.82 -24.63
C LEU A 13 3.63 -3.42 -25.95
N PRO A 14 3.67 -4.75 -26.19
CA PRO A 14 3.17 -5.32 -27.43
C PRO A 14 1.68 -5.00 -27.67
N SER A 15 0.84 -5.15 -26.64
CA SER A 15 -0.59 -4.88 -26.75
C SER A 15 -0.89 -3.43 -27.08
N CYS A 16 -0.20 -2.48 -26.44
CA CYS A 16 -0.35 -1.06 -26.73
C CYS A 16 0.16 -0.66 -28.12
N ILE A 17 1.24 -1.30 -28.63
CA ILE A 17 1.75 -1.07 -29.98
C ILE A 17 0.70 -1.55 -31.00
N ILE A 18 0.18 -2.76 -30.83
CA ILE A 18 -0.87 -3.33 -31.70
C ILE A 18 -2.12 -2.45 -31.68
N ALA A 19 -2.58 -2.05 -30.49
CA ALA A 19 -3.72 -1.16 -30.33
C ALA A 19 -3.53 0.16 -31.11
N LYS A 20 -2.32 0.74 -31.08
CA LYS A 20 -1.99 1.94 -31.85
C LYS A 20 -2.04 1.69 -33.35
N ILE A 21 -1.51 0.57 -33.86
CA ILE A 21 -1.49 0.25 -35.29
C ILE A 21 -2.93 0.08 -35.82
N PHE A 22 -3.81 -0.57 -35.05
CA PHE A 22 -5.19 -0.83 -35.41
C PHE A 22 -6.18 0.27 -34.99
N ASN A 23 -5.69 1.45 -34.55
CA ASN A 23 -6.51 2.57 -34.08
C ASN A 23 -7.50 2.20 -32.94
N ILE A 24 -7.15 1.20 -32.12
CA ILE A 24 -7.92 0.82 -30.94
C ILE A 24 -7.73 1.92 -29.88
N LYS A 25 -8.80 2.33 -29.22
CA LYS A 25 -8.76 3.33 -28.15
C LYS A 25 -7.95 2.82 -26.96
N ILE A 26 -6.89 3.55 -26.57
CA ILE A 26 -6.03 3.17 -25.45
C ILE A 26 -6.38 4.03 -24.24
N TYR A 27 -6.64 3.38 -23.11
CA TYR A 27 -6.72 3.97 -21.78
C TYR A 27 -5.59 3.40 -20.93
N LEU A 28 -4.97 4.26 -20.11
CA LEU A 28 -3.89 3.85 -19.21
C LEU A 28 -4.38 3.92 -17.76
N PHE A 29 -3.77 3.12 -16.92
CA PHE A 29 -3.99 3.12 -15.48
C PHE A 29 -2.64 3.19 -14.77
N GLU A 30 -2.45 4.20 -13.90
CA GLU A 30 -1.25 4.40 -13.11
C GLU A 30 -1.60 4.49 -11.62
N PRO A 31 -1.42 3.41 -10.87
CA PRO A 31 -1.69 3.42 -9.44
C PRO A 31 -0.60 4.07 -8.60
N ASN A 32 0.61 4.23 -9.15
CA ASN A 32 1.74 4.82 -8.43
C ASN A 32 1.77 6.34 -8.56
N MET A 33 2.41 7.00 -7.60
CA MET A 33 2.66 8.44 -7.63
C MET A 33 3.83 8.83 -8.54
N VAL A 34 4.38 7.89 -9.29
CA VAL A 34 5.40 8.10 -10.32
C VAL A 34 4.93 7.45 -11.61
N LEU A 35 4.99 8.18 -12.71
CA LEU A 35 4.58 7.63 -14.01
C LEU A 35 5.52 6.50 -14.46
N GLY A 36 4.97 5.30 -14.60
CA GLY A 36 5.70 4.13 -15.07
C GLY A 36 6.20 4.30 -16.50
N ARG A 37 7.35 3.73 -16.84
CA ARG A 37 8.02 3.93 -18.16
C ARG A 37 7.15 3.53 -19.35
N ALA A 38 6.42 2.42 -19.25
CA ALA A 38 5.49 1.99 -20.30
C ALA A 38 4.35 3.00 -20.48
N ASN A 39 3.73 3.44 -19.36
CA ASN A 39 2.70 4.46 -19.39
C ASN A 39 3.21 5.80 -19.94
N ASN A 40 4.44 6.20 -19.58
CA ASN A 40 5.08 7.41 -20.11
C ASN A 40 5.25 7.36 -21.63
N PHE A 41 5.63 6.18 -22.18
CA PHE A 41 5.75 6.02 -23.62
C PHE A 41 4.42 6.13 -24.35
N PHE A 42 3.34 5.58 -23.77
CA PHE A 42 2.01 5.54 -24.40
C PHE A 42 1.09 6.71 -24.01
N VAL A 43 1.44 7.55 -23.04
CA VAL A 43 0.60 8.68 -22.61
C VAL A 43 0.23 9.62 -23.76
N LYS A 44 1.10 9.77 -24.74
CA LYS A 44 0.83 10.59 -25.94
C LYS A 44 -0.21 9.97 -26.91
N TYR A 45 -0.53 8.69 -26.77
CA TYR A 45 -1.46 7.98 -27.63
C TYR A 45 -2.75 7.58 -26.90
N CYS A 46 -2.79 7.64 -25.57
CA CYS A 46 -3.99 7.28 -24.82
C CYS A 46 -5.08 8.36 -24.90
N ARG A 47 -6.34 7.95 -24.74
CA ARG A 47 -7.48 8.87 -24.57
C ARG A 47 -7.42 9.51 -23.19
N LYS A 48 -7.37 8.70 -22.14
CA LYS A 48 -7.22 9.12 -20.73
C LYS A 48 -6.27 8.19 -20.01
N ILE A 49 -5.72 8.68 -18.90
CA ILE A 49 -4.96 7.92 -17.93
C ILE A 49 -5.61 8.08 -16.55
N PHE A 50 -6.02 6.97 -15.97
CA PHE A 50 -6.63 6.92 -14.63
C PHE A 50 -5.52 6.96 -13.58
N CYS A 51 -5.58 7.93 -12.68
CA CYS A 51 -4.59 8.16 -11.63
C CYS A 51 -5.28 8.44 -10.30
N TYR A 52 -4.56 8.25 -9.20
CA TYR A 52 -5.03 8.57 -7.84
C TYR A 52 -4.71 10.01 -7.41
N SER A 53 -3.89 10.71 -8.19
CA SER A 53 -3.50 12.10 -7.97
C SER A 53 -3.27 12.84 -9.29
N ASN A 54 -3.43 14.16 -9.27
CA ASN A 54 -2.95 15.02 -10.36
C ASN A 54 -1.43 15.27 -10.28
N GLU A 55 -0.82 14.99 -9.12
CA GLU A 55 0.59 15.25 -8.83
C GLU A 55 1.40 13.96 -9.04
N ILE A 56 1.37 13.44 -10.27
CA ILE A 56 2.18 12.26 -10.63
C ILE A 56 3.59 12.72 -11.02
N VAL A 57 4.58 12.23 -10.30
CA VAL A 57 6.01 12.52 -10.57
C VAL A 57 6.39 12.03 -11.98
N ASN A 58 7.19 12.81 -12.69
CA ASN A 58 7.63 12.57 -14.07
C ASN A 58 6.49 12.56 -15.11
N PHE A 59 5.33 13.14 -14.80
CA PHE A 59 4.24 13.24 -15.76
C PHE A 59 4.51 14.37 -16.76
N PRO A 60 4.45 14.11 -18.10
CA PRO A 60 4.67 15.14 -19.09
C PRO A 60 3.56 16.22 -19.06
N ILE A 61 3.91 17.47 -18.75
CA ILE A 61 2.98 18.60 -18.57
C ILE A 61 2.02 18.74 -19.75
N LYS A 62 2.50 18.57 -20.97
CA LYS A 62 1.68 18.69 -22.20
C LYS A 62 0.51 17.70 -22.28
N TYR A 63 0.49 16.65 -21.47
CA TYR A 63 -0.58 15.65 -21.43
C TYR A 63 -1.39 15.67 -20.12
N ILE A 64 -1.21 16.69 -19.28
CA ILE A 64 -1.87 16.77 -17.96
C ILE A 64 -3.40 16.64 -18.08
N ASN A 65 -3.99 17.17 -19.15
CA ASN A 65 -5.42 17.11 -19.43
C ASN A 65 -5.94 15.68 -19.72
N ARG A 66 -5.03 14.70 -19.86
CA ARG A 66 -5.40 13.28 -20.02
C ARG A 66 -5.58 12.59 -18.69
N ILE A 67 -5.10 13.18 -17.59
CA ILE A 67 -5.32 12.62 -16.26
C ILE A 67 -6.82 12.66 -15.94
N LEU A 68 -7.33 11.52 -15.52
CA LEU A 68 -8.64 11.39 -14.90
C LEU A 68 -8.45 10.83 -13.49
N LEU A 69 -8.87 11.61 -12.51
CA LEU A 69 -8.77 11.20 -11.11
C LEU A 69 -9.83 10.17 -10.78
N ILE A 70 -9.38 9.06 -10.22
CA ILE A 70 -10.24 8.05 -9.60
C ILE A 70 -9.77 7.78 -8.18
N ASP A 71 -10.67 7.28 -7.34
CA ASP A 71 -10.30 6.73 -6.06
C ASP A 71 -9.52 5.43 -6.25
N PRO A 72 -8.67 5.01 -5.28
CA PRO A 72 -7.89 3.80 -5.42
C PRO A 72 -8.74 2.57 -5.72
N LEU A 73 -8.42 1.88 -6.81
CA LEU A 73 -9.08 0.63 -7.19
C LEU A 73 -8.58 -0.51 -6.31
N LEU A 74 -9.50 -1.11 -5.57
CA LEU A 74 -9.23 -2.21 -4.64
C LEU A 74 -9.78 -3.52 -5.19
N ARG A 75 -9.35 -4.64 -4.62
CA ARG A 75 -10.00 -5.92 -4.87
C ARG A 75 -11.45 -5.88 -4.38
N LYS A 76 -12.35 -6.58 -5.08
CA LYS A 76 -13.80 -6.54 -4.84
C LYS A 76 -14.17 -6.82 -3.37
N GLU A 77 -13.45 -7.73 -2.74
CA GLU A 77 -13.68 -8.17 -1.37
C GLU A 77 -13.52 -7.04 -0.35
N PHE A 78 -12.67 -6.05 -0.64
CA PHE A 78 -12.48 -4.90 0.26
C PHE A 78 -13.74 -4.05 0.37
N TYR A 79 -14.49 -3.88 -0.70
CA TYR A 79 -15.71 -3.06 -0.71
C TYR A 79 -16.88 -3.68 0.07
N SER A 80 -16.80 -4.96 0.42
CA SER A 80 -17.80 -5.65 1.24
C SER A 80 -17.56 -5.52 2.76
N ILE A 81 -16.40 -4.97 3.16
CA ILE A 81 -16.03 -4.84 4.58
C ILE A 81 -16.21 -3.40 5.05
N ILE A 82 -16.88 -3.25 6.18
CA ILE A 82 -17.02 -1.95 6.84
C ILE A 82 -15.74 -1.68 7.64
N PRO A 83 -15.02 -0.58 7.37
CA PRO A 83 -13.82 -0.23 8.12
C PRO A 83 -14.09 -0.08 9.62
N ASN A 84 -13.22 -0.64 10.46
CA ASN A 84 -13.35 -0.52 11.91
C ASN A 84 -12.77 0.80 12.43
N ASN A 85 -13.56 1.84 12.40
CA ASN A 85 -13.15 3.18 12.82
C ASN A 85 -12.93 3.31 14.33
N LYS A 86 -13.53 2.42 15.15
CA LYS A 86 -13.47 2.48 16.62
C LYS A 86 -12.24 1.76 17.21
N LYS A 87 -11.50 0.99 16.41
CA LYS A 87 -10.34 0.25 16.90
C LYS A 87 -9.22 1.20 17.32
N THR A 88 -8.72 1.04 18.53
CA THR A 88 -7.64 1.85 19.13
C THR A 88 -6.47 0.97 19.54
N ILE A 89 -5.35 1.57 19.89
CA ILE A 89 -4.23 0.88 20.53
C ILE A 89 -4.48 0.85 22.05
N ASN A 90 -4.46 -0.35 22.61
CA ASN A 90 -4.60 -0.64 24.04
C ASN A 90 -3.36 -1.43 24.53
N GLU A 91 -3.50 -2.14 25.66
CA GLU A 91 -2.45 -2.98 26.24
C GLU A 91 -2.09 -4.20 25.35
N GLU A 92 -3.06 -4.68 24.58
CA GLU A 92 -2.85 -5.74 23.59
C GLU A 92 -2.84 -5.15 22.18
N ILE A 93 -1.75 -5.37 21.46
CA ILE A 93 -1.50 -4.75 20.14
C ILE A 93 -1.27 -5.84 19.09
N THR A 94 -2.02 -5.80 18.03
CA THR A 94 -1.82 -6.66 16.87
C THR A 94 -1.03 -5.92 15.79
N PHE A 95 0.18 -6.35 15.52
CA PHE A 95 0.98 -5.89 14.38
C PHE A 95 0.75 -6.78 13.17
N LEU A 96 0.55 -6.17 12.02
CA LEU A 96 0.61 -6.82 10.71
C LEU A 96 1.89 -6.37 10.00
N ILE A 97 2.71 -7.32 9.59
CA ILE A 97 4.00 -7.06 8.93
C ILE A 97 3.93 -7.62 7.52
N ILE A 98 3.98 -6.75 6.50
CA ILE A 98 3.86 -7.12 5.09
C ILE A 98 5.06 -6.55 4.32
N GLY A 99 5.98 -7.42 3.93
CA GLY A 99 7.18 -7.05 3.17
C GLY A 99 7.05 -7.21 1.65
N GLY A 100 6.09 -7.99 1.19
CA GLY A 100 6.12 -8.53 -0.16
C GLY A 100 7.34 -9.44 -0.38
N SER A 101 7.54 -9.92 -1.59
CA SER A 101 8.68 -10.81 -1.93
C SER A 101 10.06 -10.20 -1.68
N GLN A 102 10.18 -8.89 -1.78
CA GLN A 102 11.45 -8.16 -1.64
C GLN A 102 11.72 -7.65 -0.22
N GLY A 103 10.72 -7.61 0.64
CA GLY A 103 10.83 -6.99 1.96
C GLY A 103 10.75 -7.97 3.12
N ALA A 104 10.26 -9.19 2.91
CA ALA A 104 10.08 -10.16 3.97
C ALA A 104 11.39 -10.44 4.72
N LYS A 105 12.46 -10.79 4.02
CA LYS A 105 13.78 -11.07 4.63
C LYS A 105 14.34 -9.93 5.47
N LEU A 106 14.13 -8.68 5.03
CA LEU A 106 14.58 -7.53 5.81
C LEU A 106 13.81 -7.46 7.13
N PHE A 107 12.49 -7.55 7.06
CA PHE A 107 11.65 -7.46 8.25
C PHE A 107 11.88 -8.61 9.22
N ASP A 108 12.14 -9.81 8.70
CA ASP A 108 12.47 -10.98 9.50
C ASP A 108 13.70 -10.77 10.39
N ASN A 109 14.67 -9.99 9.94
CA ASN A 109 15.91 -9.72 10.67
C ASN A 109 15.81 -8.46 11.53
N GLU A 110 15.39 -7.35 10.94
CA GLU A 110 15.46 -6.03 11.59
C GLU A 110 14.39 -5.83 12.68
N LEU A 111 13.23 -6.55 12.58
CA LEU A 111 12.15 -6.37 13.54
C LEU A 111 12.30 -7.19 14.83
N LYS A 112 13.13 -8.24 14.86
CA LYS A 112 13.26 -9.13 16.03
C LYS A 112 13.54 -8.39 17.33
N ASN A 113 14.59 -7.59 17.35
CA ASN A 113 14.97 -6.81 18.54
C ASN A 113 13.91 -5.78 18.92
N THR A 114 13.32 -5.14 17.94
CA THR A 114 12.23 -4.18 18.14
C THR A 114 11.01 -4.84 18.76
N ILE A 115 10.61 -6.01 18.28
CA ILE A 115 9.47 -6.78 18.81
C ILE A 115 9.72 -7.19 20.26
N ILE A 116 10.93 -7.68 20.59
CA ILE A 116 11.31 -7.99 21.98
C ILE A 116 11.21 -6.75 22.87
N GLU A 117 11.69 -5.61 22.41
CA GLU A 117 11.68 -4.38 23.21
C GLU A 117 10.26 -3.89 23.50
N ILE A 118 9.39 -3.96 22.52
CA ILE A 118 7.97 -3.58 22.67
C ILE A 118 7.22 -4.60 23.53
N SER A 119 7.49 -5.89 23.39
CA SER A 119 6.80 -6.97 24.12
C SER A 119 7.07 -6.92 25.64
N LYS A 120 8.10 -6.22 26.08
CA LYS A 120 8.35 -5.96 27.52
C LYS A 120 7.30 -5.03 28.15
N LYS A 121 6.61 -4.23 27.34
CA LYS A 121 5.65 -3.22 27.79
C LYS A 121 4.22 -3.50 27.38
N TYR A 122 4.03 -4.23 26.26
CA TYR A 122 2.73 -4.48 25.65
C TYR A 122 2.58 -5.95 25.28
N LYS A 123 1.39 -6.50 25.41
CA LYS A 123 1.07 -7.81 24.88
C LYS A 123 0.95 -7.72 23.35
N LEU A 124 1.82 -8.44 22.63
CA LEU A 124 1.87 -8.41 21.18
C LEU A 124 1.25 -9.64 20.53
N ASN A 125 0.48 -9.40 19.47
CA ASN A 125 0.09 -10.40 18.48
C ASN A 125 0.76 -10.02 17.15
N ILE A 126 1.50 -10.94 16.54
CA ILE A 126 2.25 -10.67 15.31
C ILE A 126 1.68 -11.49 14.16
N TYR A 127 1.18 -10.82 13.14
CA TYR A 127 0.85 -11.44 11.84
C TYR A 127 1.93 -11.03 10.85
N GLN A 128 2.77 -11.96 10.42
CA GLN A 128 3.94 -11.62 9.63
C GLN A 128 4.04 -12.43 8.34
N GLN A 129 4.17 -11.70 7.24
CA GLN A 129 4.58 -12.29 5.98
C GLN A 129 6.08 -12.57 5.99
N THR A 130 6.47 -13.79 5.66
CA THR A 130 7.86 -14.22 5.57
C THR A 130 8.06 -15.18 4.41
N ASP A 131 9.31 -15.38 4.01
CA ASP A 131 9.66 -16.41 3.03
C ASP A 131 9.46 -17.80 3.64
N PHE A 132 8.99 -18.74 2.83
CA PHE A 132 8.75 -20.12 3.29
C PHE A 132 9.98 -20.74 3.97
N SER A 133 11.18 -20.45 3.46
CA SER A 133 12.45 -20.93 4.00
C SER A 133 12.77 -20.41 5.42
N ASN A 134 12.13 -19.32 5.85
CA ASN A 134 12.41 -18.68 7.15
C ASN A 134 11.31 -18.89 8.21
N ILE A 135 10.23 -19.55 7.84
CA ILE A 135 9.07 -19.77 8.74
C ILE A 135 9.52 -20.45 10.04
N GLU A 136 10.31 -21.53 9.97
CA GLU A 136 10.71 -22.29 11.14
C GLU A 136 11.61 -21.48 12.09
N ASN A 137 12.51 -20.70 11.54
CA ASN A 137 13.37 -19.81 12.34
C ASN A 137 12.54 -18.73 13.09
N LEU A 138 11.54 -18.16 12.43
CA LEU A 138 10.66 -17.17 13.08
C LEU A 138 9.73 -17.82 14.11
N LYS A 139 9.23 -19.05 13.88
CA LYS A 139 8.46 -19.80 14.88
C LYS A 139 9.26 -19.98 16.16
N ASN A 140 10.51 -20.48 16.05
CA ASN A 140 11.38 -20.66 17.19
C ASN A 140 11.57 -19.35 17.95
N PHE A 141 11.89 -18.28 17.23
CA PHE A 141 12.05 -16.96 17.81
C PHE A 141 10.81 -16.48 18.59
N TYR A 142 9.61 -16.60 18.03
CA TYR A 142 8.39 -16.15 18.71
C TYR A 142 8.00 -17.04 19.88
N ASN A 143 8.21 -18.36 19.78
CA ASN A 143 7.96 -19.31 20.87
C ASN A 143 8.89 -19.07 22.07
N GLU A 144 10.18 -18.88 21.85
CA GLU A 144 11.17 -18.57 22.87
C GLU A 144 10.83 -17.28 23.63
N ASN A 145 10.28 -16.29 22.92
CA ASN A 145 9.89 -14.99 23.51
C ASN A 145 8.42 -14.94 23.99
N LYS A 146 7.68 -16.08 23.92
CA LYS A 146 6.27 -16.19 24.34
C LYS A 146 5.34 -15.17 23.68
N ILE A 147 5.60 -14.84 22.43
CA ILE A 147 4.82 -13.88 21.63
C ILE A 147 3.86 -14.67 20.73
N TYR A 148 2.58 -14.30 20.73
CA TYR A 148 1.61 -14.89 19.81
C TYR A 148 1.90 -14.47 18.37
N TYR A 149 1.87 -15.43 17.44
CA TYR A 149 2.18 -15.17 16.04
C TYR A 149 1.30 -15.96 15.06
N ARG A 150 1.16 -15.41 13.86
CA ARG A 150 0.70 -16.09 12.65
C ARG A 150 1.65 -15.75 11.51
N LEU A 151 2.38 -16.75 11.00
CA LEU A 151 3.32 -16.60 9.89
C LEU A 151 2.67 -17.13 8.61
N PHE A 152 2.96 -16.45 7.49
CA PHE A 152 2.47 -16.83 6.17
C PHE A 152 3.44 -16.36 5.08
N SER A 153 3.57 -17.12 4.00
CA SER A 153 4.28 -16.68 2.79
C SER A 153 3.33 -15.99 1.82
N PHE A 154 2.13 -16.51 1.71
CA PHE A 154 1.02 -15.96 0.95
C PHE A 154 -0.27 -16.10 1.77
N GLU A 155 -1.16 -15.13 1.69
CA GLU A 155 -2.45 -15.15 2.37
C GLU A 155 -3.54 -14.69 1.41
N GLU A 156 -4.41 -15.59 1.00
CA GLU A 156 -5.54 -15.27 0.12
C GLU A 156 -6.50 -14.30 0.78
N ASN A 157 -6.74 -14.50 2.07
CA ASN A 157 -7.68 -13.70 2.85
C ASN A 157 -6.97 -12.66 3.72
N ILE A 158 -6.02 -11.93 3.13
CA ILE A 158 -5.23 -10.89 3.82
C ILE A 158 -6.12 -9.82 4.47
N ILE A 159 -7.30 -9.60 3.93
CA ILE A 159 -8.27 -8.61 4.43
C ILE A 159 -8.67 -8.89 5.88
N ASN A 160 -8.80 -10.17 6.26
CA ASN A 160 -9.08 -10.57 7.65
C ASN A 160 -7.91 -10.27 8.59
N LEU A 161 -6.69 -10.35 8.11
CA LEU A 161 -5.51 -9.99 8.91
C LEU A 161 -5.39 -8.48 9.04
N ILE A 162 -5.62 -7.74 7.96
CA ILE A 162 -5.62 -6.26 7.98
C ILE A 162 -6.69 -5.76 8.97
N SER A 163 -7.92 -6.26 8.91
CA SER A 163 -9.00 -5.81 9.80
C SER A 163 -8.75 -6.09 11.29
N LYS A 164 -7.94 -7.12 11.59
CA LYS A 164 -7.53 -7.45 12.96
C LYS A 164 -6.31 -6.65 13.45
N ALA A 165 -5.54 -6.03 12.57
CA ALA A 165 -4.36 -5.28 12.95
C ALA A 165 -4.70 -3.95 13.62
N ASN A 166 -3.90 -3.53 14.61
CA ASN A 166 -3.91 -2.18 15.15
C ASN A 166 -2.95 -1.29 14.36
N LEU A 167 -1.80 -1.84 13.96
CA LEU A 167 -0.77 -1.12 13.23
C LEU A 167 -0.15 -2.07 12.18
N CYS A 168 0.06 -1.57 10.97
CA CYS A 168 0.78 -2.30 9.95
C CYS A 168 2.19 -1.73 9.73
N ILE A 169 3.18 -2.61 9.58
CA ILE A 169 4.54 -2.26 9.14
C ILE A 169 4.70 -2.84 7.74
N THR A 170 4.94 -1.99 6.74
CA THR A 170 4.84 -2.43 5.35
C THR A 170 5.80 -1.74 4.41
N ARG A 171 6.10 -2.41 3.28
CA ARG A 171 6.61 -1.75 2.08
C ARG A 171 5.54 -0.84 1.47
N ALA A 172 5.97 0.16 0.69
CA ALA A 172 5.06 1.17 0.15
C ALA A 172 4.56 0.86 -1.26
N GLY A 173 4.05 -0.36 -1.47
CA GLY A 173 3.34 -0.71 -2.70
C GLY A 173 1.99 0.02 -2.79
N ALA A 174 1.64 0.56 -3.96
CA ALA A 174 0.43 1.37 -4.15
C ALA A 174 -0.84 0.65 -3.69
N SER A 175 -1.04 -0.61 -4.06
CA SER A 175 -2.22 -1.39 -3.67
C SER A 175 -2.29 -1.61 -2.16
N THR A 176 -1.16 -2.00 -1.53
CA THR A 176 -1.12 -2.25 -0.08
C THR A 176 -1.46 -1.00 0.72
N LEU A 177 -0.88 0.16 0.34
CA LEU A 177 -1.16 1.41 1.04
C LEU A 177 -2.62 1.84 0.86
N SER A 178 -3.19 1.64 -0.33
CA SER A 178 -4.60 1.91 -0.59
C SER A 178 -5.53 1.00 0.21
N GLU A 179 -5.23 -0.29 0.30
CA GLU A 179 -5.98 -1.29 1.06
C GLU A 179 -5.98 -0.98 2.57
N LEU A 180 -4.81 -0.66 3.13
CA LEU A 180 -4.67 -0.27 4.55
C LEU A 180 -5.42 1.03 4.85
N THR A 181 -5.31 2.02 3.97
CA THR A 181 -6.00 3.31 4.11
C THR A 181 -7.51 3.11 4.05
N TYR A 182 -8.00 2.29 3.12
CA TYR A 182 -9.43 1.99 2.98
C TYR A 182 -10.01 1.32 4.24
N LEU A 183 -9.29 0.33 4.80
CA LEU A 183 -9.72 -0.38 6.01
C LEU A 183 -9.45 0.41 7.31
N ASN A 184 -8.93 1.63 7.19
CA ASN A 184 -8.64 2.51 8.32
C ASN A 184 -7.66 1.89 9.34
N VAL A 185 -6.63 1.20 8.84
CA VAL A 185 -5.56 0.61 9.64
C VAL A 185 -4.29 1.45 9.48
N PRO A 186 -3.89 2.21 10.51
CA PRO A 186 -2.67 3.01 10.46
C PRO A 186 -1.43 2.17 10.18
N TYR A 187 -0.48 2.75 9.47
CA TYR A 187 0.72 2.00 9.07
C TYR A 187 1.98 2.85 9.07
N LEU A 188 3.08 2.15 9.39
CA LEU A 188 4.43 2.62 9.16
C LEU A 188 4.90 2.11 7.80
N ALA A 189 5.04 3.02 6.85
CA ALA A 189 5.57 2.71 5.53
C ALA A 189 7.10 2.73 5.57
N ILE A 190 7.72 1.65 5.09
CA ILE A 190 9.18 1.51 4.93
C ILE A 190 9.45 1.28 3.44
N PRO A 191 9.62 2.36 2.65
CA PRO A 191 9.83 2.24 1.21
C PRO A 191 11.05 1.42 0.87
N TYR A 192 10.98 0.61 -0.20
CA TYR A 192 12.12 -0.12 -0.72
C TYR A 192 13.06 0.86 -1.44
N PRO A 193 14.34 1.01 -1.01
CA PRO A 193 15.23 2.06 -1.52
C PRO A 193 15.64 1.85 -2.98
N LEU A 194 15.63 0.60 -3.45
CA LEU A 194 15.94 0.26 -4.84
C LEU A 194 14.68 0.15 -5.72
N ALA A 195 13.53 0.63 -5.22
CA ALA A 195 12.32 0.70 -6.02
C ALA A 195 12.53 1.61 -7.23
N LYS A 196 12.19 1.08 -8.42
CA LYS A 196 12.40 1.78 -9.68
C LYS A 196 11.80 3.18 -9.66
N ASP A 197 12.57 4.15 -10.08
CA ASP A 197 12.16 5.55 -10.13
C ASP A 197 11.65 6.07 -8.76
N ASN A 198 12.08 5.43 -7.66
CA ASN A 198 11.72 5.74 -6.26
C ASN A 198 10.19 5.72 -5.99
N HIS A 199 9.41 4.94 -6.77
CA HIS A 199 7.95 4.97 -6.72
C HIS A 199 7.38 4.63 -5.33
N GLN A 200 8.03 3.71 -4.56
CA GLN A 200 7.53 3.38 -3.22
C GLN A 200 7.61 4.55 -2.26
N TYR A 201 8.69 5.33 -2.29
CA TYR A 201 8.79 6.52 -1.46
C TYR A 201 7.73 7.56 -1.84
N GLN A 202 7.50 7.79 -3.12
CA GLN A 202 6.49 8.73 -3.60
C GLN A 202 5.07 8.26 -3.24
N ASN A 203 4.78 6.97 -3.32
CA ASN A 203 3.52 6.41 -2.85
C ASN A 203 3.31 6.67 -1.35
N ALA A 204 4.32 6.41 -0.52
CA ALA A 204 4.24 6.67 0.91
C ALA A 204 4.09 8.17 1.22
N LEU A 205 4.82 9.02 0.49
CA LEU A 205 4.79 10.47 0.65
C LEU A 205 3.39 11.05 0.37
N PHE A 206 2.70 10.53 -0.65
CA PHE A 206 1.32 10.91 -0.96
C PHE A 206 0.38 10.74 0.25
N TYR A 207 0.45 9.62 0.95
CA TYR A 207 -0.37 9.37 2.13
C TYR A 207 0.14 10.11 3.37
N LYS A 208 1.45 10.28 3.50
CA LYS A 208 2.04 11.09 4.59
C LYS A 208 1.62 12.55 4.50
N ASN A 209 1.63 13.15 3.31
CA ASN A 209 1.20 14.54 3.10
C ASN A 209 -0.28 14.76 3.42
N LYS A 210 -1.07 13.69 3.41
CA LYS A 210 -2.48 13.67 3.84
C LYS A 210 -2.65 13.26 5.30
N ASP A 211 -1.54 13.14 6.01
CA ASP A 211 -1.47 12.73 7.41
C ASP A 211 -2.18 11.39 7.70
N CYS A 212 -2.01 10.41 6.79
CA CYS A 212 -2.60 9.07 6.92
C CYS A 212 -1.61 8.00 7.42
N CYS A 213 -0.31 8.25 7.40
CA CYS A 213 0.70 7.26 7.76
C CYS A 213 1.97 7.89 8.31
N TRP A 214 2.87 7.03 8.81
CA TRP A 214 4.26 7.38 9.10
C TRP A 214 5.18 6.78 8.04
N ILE A 215 6.33 7.42 7.84
CA ILE A 215 7.40 6.92 6.97
C ILE A 215 8.68 6.82 7.77
N LEU A 216 9.38 5.71 7.60
CA LEU A 216 10.74 5.49 8.07
C LEU A 216 11.58 4.95 6.91
N GLN A 217 12.76 5.52 6.67
CA GLN A 217 13.65 5.03 5.63
C GLN A 217 14.33 3.73 6.06
N GLN A 218 14.64 2.86 5.10
CA GLN A 218 15.21 1.54 5.40
C GLN A 218 16.57 1.61 6.13
N ASP A 219 17.38 2.61 5.86
CA ASP A 219 18.66 2.84 6.52
C ASP A 219 18.52 3.23 8.00
N GLN A 220 17.35 3.75 8.38
CA GLN A 220 16.99 4.11 9.75
C GLN A 220 16.47 2.93 10.59
N LEU A 221 16.32 1.73 10.00
CA LEU A 221 15.86 0.55 10.74
C LEU A 221 16.88 0.02 11.76
N LYS A 222 18.13 0.46 11.66
CA LYS A 222 19.24 0.01 12.50
C LYS A 222 19.10 0.55 13.91
N ASN A 223 19.58 -0.26 14.88
CA ASN A 223 19.62 0.09 16.30
C ASN A 223 18.22 0.27 16.91
N LYS A 224 18.14 1.04 17.99
CA LYS A 224 16.90 1.33 18.73
C LYS A 224 15.96 2.33 18.05
N VAL A 225 16.30 2.85 16.87
CA VAL A 225 15.51 3.89 16.19
C VAL A 225 14.11 3.38 15.88
N LEU A 226 13.98 2.20 15.28
CA LEU A 226 12.67 1.63 14.95
C LEU A 226 11.83 1.33 16.20
N ALA A 227 12.45 0.77 17.25
CA ALA A 227 11.74 0.47 18.49
C ALA A 227 11.19 1.75 19.13
N ASN A 228 12.01 2.78 19.26
CA ASN A 228 11.59 4.07 19.80
C ASN A 228 10.51 4.72 18.94
N PHE A 229 10.63 4.62 17.62
CA PHE A 229 9.64 5.16 16.69
C PHE A 229 8.27 4.49 16.87
N LEU A 230 8.23 3.17 16.93
CA LEU A 230 6.99 2.41 17.16
C LEU A 230 6.41 2.64 18.55
N ILE A 231 7.26 2.73 19.59
CA ILE A 231 6.81 3.08 20.94
C ILE A 231 6.19 4.48 20.98
N ASN A 232 6.74 5.44 20.26
CA ASN A 232 6.16 6.78 20.16
C ASN A 232 4.79 6.74 19.45
N ILE A 233 4.65 5.98 18.34
CA ILE A 233 3.36 5.78 17.68
C ILE A 233 2.32 5.18 18.64
N ILE A 234 2.73 4.20 19.44
CA ILE A 234 1.83 3.52 20.39
C ILE A 234 1.39 4.47 21.52
N ASN A 235 2.32 5.32 22.01
CA ASN A 235 2.07 6.22 23.13
C ASN A 235 1.29 7.47 22.70
N ASP A 236 1.47 7.96 21.47
CA ASP A 236 0.76 9.14 20.98
C ASP A 236 -0.61 8.73 20.38
N LYS A 237 -1.56 8.51 21.29
CA LYS A 237 -2.93 8.15 20.93
C LYS A 237 -3.61 9.24 20.07
N ASN A 238 -3.25 10.50 20.25
CA ASN A 238 -3.84 11.60 19.51
C ASN A 238 -3.38 11.57 18.05
N ASP A 239 -2.08 11.41 17.79
CA ASP A 239 -1.55 11.28 16.43
C ASP A 239 -2.10 10.01 15.75
N TYR A 240 -2.16 8.88 16.48
CA TYR A 240 -2.77 7.64 15.96
C TYR A 240 -4.23 7.83 15.53
N LEU A 241 -5.06 8.45 16.35
CA LEU A 241 -6.47 8.70 16.04
C LEU A 241 -6.63 9.72 14.92
N ASN A 242 -5.75 10.71 14.84
CA ASN A 242 -5.73 11.68 13.75
C ASN A 242 -5.45 11.01 12.40
N LYS A 243 -4.48 10.08 12.34
CA LYS A 243 -4.22 9.28 11.14
C LYS A 243 -5.49 8.53 10.71
N LYS A 244 -6.17 7.86 11.64
CA LYS A 244 -7.43 7.15 11.36
C LYS A 244 -8.51 8.08 10.80
N LYS A 245 -8.71 9.24 11.44
CA LYS A 245 -9.67 10.24 10.98
C LYS A 245 -9.37 10.74 9.55
N ASN A 246 -8.11 10.90 9.23
CA ASN A 246 -7.72 11.30 7.87
C ASN A 246 -7.90 10.17 6.84
N MET A 247 -7.59 8.93 7.20
CA MET A 247 -7.86 7.76 6.35
C MET A 247 -9.35 7.60 6.04
N GLU A 248 -10.23 7.85 7.02
CA GLU A 248 -11.67 7.74 6.86
C GLU A 248 -12.22 8.62 5.73
N LYS A 249 -11.60 9.79 5.49
CA LYS A 249 -11.95 10.67 4.37
C LYS A 249 -11.76 10.04 3.00
N PHE A 250 -10.85 9.06 2.89
CA PHE A 250 -10.64 8.29 1.66
C PHE A 250 -11.63 7.13 1.54
N SER A 251 -11.84 6.37 2.61
CA SER A 251 -12.73 5.21 2.58
C SER A 251 -14.18 5.59 2.30
N TYR A 252 -14.65 6.72 2.80
CA TYR A 252 -16.02 7.18 2.61
C TYR A 252 -16.42 7.40 1.14
N LYS A 253 -15.50 7.91 0.32
CA LYS A 253 -15.75 8.20 -1.11
C LYS A 253 -15.39 7.04 -2.03
N ASN A 254 -14.53 6.12 -1.57
CA ASN A 254 -14.02 5.02 -2.35
C ASN A 254 -15.02 3.86 -2.34
N THR A 255 -16.01 3.90 -3.21
CA THR A 255 -16.95 2.81 -3.40
C THR A 255 -16.81 2.23 -4.80
N TRP A 256 -17.13 0.93 -4.94
CA TRP A 256 -17.13 0.28 -6.26
C TRP A 256 -18.00 1.03 -7.28
N ASN A 257 -19.18 1.47 -6.86
CA ASN A 257 -20.10 2.18 -7.75
C ASN A 257 -19.51 3.50 -8.25
N ASN A 258 -18.93 4.32 -7.36
CA ASN A 258 -18.33 5.60 -7.75
C ASN A 258 -17.19 5.43 -8.75
N ILE A 259 -16.34 4.40 -8.53
CA ILE A 259 -15.23 4.11 -9.45
C ILE A 259 -15.75 3.59 -10.78
N ASN A 260 -16.68 2.63 -10.73
CA ASN A 260 -17.24 2.00 -11.93
C ASN A 260 -17.95 3.02 -12.82
N GLU A 261 -18.78 3.90 -12.24
CA GLU A 261 -19.43 4.98 -12.97
C GLU A 261 -18.43 5.89 -13.66
N LYS A 262 -17.39 6.33 -12.96
CA LYS A 262 -16.33 7.19 -13.55
C LYS A 262 -15.62 6.49 -14.72
N LEU A 263 -15.26 5.22 -14.55
CA LEU A 263 -14.59 4.43 -15.59
C LEU A 263 -15.48 4.25 -16.82
N VAL A 264 -16.73 3.77 -16.63
CA VAL A 264 -17.68 3.47 -17.70
C VAL A 264 -18.09 4.74 -18.45
N ASN A 265 -18.44 5.81 -17.74
CA ASN A 265 -18.82 7.07 -18.35
C ASN A 265 -17.67 7.64 -19.19
N THR A 266 -16.44 7.66 -18.65
CA THR A 266 -15.27 8.12 -19.41
C THR A 266 -15.00 7.32 -20.66
N ILE A 267 -15.21 6.00 -20.62
CA ILE A 267 -14.99 5.11 -21.76
C ILE A 267 -16.07 5.31 -22.82
N ASN A 268 -17.31 5.51 -22.40
CA ASN A 268 -18.46 5.67 -23.32
C ASN A 268 -18.51 7.07 -23.97
N GLU A 269 -18.06 8.12 -23.28
CA GLU A 269 -18.04 9.50 -23.77
C GLU A 269 -16.90 9.80 -24.76
N ASN A 270 -15.88 8.94 -24.87
CA ASN A 270 -14.69 9.12 -25.70
C ASN A 270 -14.51 7.99 -26.72
#